data_33faa9394c9f1c985ff13e5f4009f6b6
#
_entry.id   33faa9394c9f1c985ff13e5f4009f6b6
#
_cell.length_a   1.000
_cell.length_b   1.000
_cell.length_c   1.000
_cell.angle_alpha   90.00
_cell.angle_beta   90.00
_cell.angle_gamma   90.00
#
_symmetry.space_group_name_H-M   'P 1'
#
loop_
_entity.id
_entity.type
_entity.pdbx_description
1 polymer ?
#
loop_
_entity_poly.entity_id
_entity_poly.type
_entity_poly.pdbx_seq_one_letter_code
_entity_poly.pdbx_strand_id
1 'polypeptide(L)'
;MRQVRSATPTNTLPNIERNTTFSEITSTDVEFFKEQLGSKSAVIECLTSENADNADDIAPFNVDWMHKYQGRARVVLKPQDKEEMSKILQYCNMKKLAVVPQGGNTGLVGGSVPVFVEIVIISSRMNNIRSFDEVSVILVVDAGVLLQTADEYLKQRGHVFPLDLGAKGSCHIGGNVATNAGGLRLLRYGNLHGNAVGIEAVLPNGTVIDSLSTLRKNNTGYDIKQLFIGSEGTIGFITGISILCPSRPKSVHLAYLGLESFSQVQRAYRDAKGHLAEILSAFEMMDGTSQKLVHEHTGLQMPLENDCPFYCLLETSGSHEEHYTAKLDEFLQHLINEGIIADGVLAQDETQMQTIWRFREGVAEVLNHLGGTYKYDVSIPLPQWYQLVEDCRERLLELGLMGDNNSSPVRLVTGYGHIGDSNIHLNVSVREYNKEIEKALEPWVYEWIQKHKGSISAEHGVGLAKKDYIKYSQNNTMVQLMKEIKGLYDPVRQLSFSLS
;
A
#
# COMPACT_ATOMS: atom_id res chain seq x y z
N MET A 1 -3.20 -26.68 17.12
CA MET A 1 -2.31 -25.65 16.57
C MET A 1 -1.09 -26.34 15.94
N ARG A 2 -1.09 -26.55 14.62
CA ARG A 2 0.11 -26.96 13.89
C ARG A 2 0.84 -25.69 13.49
N GLN A 3 2.06 -25.53 13.97
CA GLN A 3 2.96 -24.46 13.51
C GLN A 3 3.06 -24.57 11.97
N VAL A 4 2.53 -23.54 11.28
CA VAL A 4 2.81 -23.33 9.88
C VAL A 4 4.29 -23.03 9.79
N ARG A 5 5.07 -23.91 9.17
CA ARG A 5 6.46 -23.63 8.84
C ARG A 5 6.45 -22.43 7.91
N SER A 6 6.91 -21.27 8.41
CA SER A 6 7.21 -20.13 7.56
C SER A 6 8.13 -20.61 6.44
N ALA A 7 7.73 -20.35 5.20
CA ALA A 7 8.61 -20.60 4.07
C ALA A 7 9.91 -19.86 4.34
N THR A 8 11.03 -20.57 4.24
CA THR A 8 12.36 -19.96 4.39
C THR A 8 12.46 -18.83 3.38
N PRO A 9 12.85 -17.60 3.78
CA PRO A 9 12.97 -16.51 2.84
C PRO A 9 13.89 -16.94 1.71
N THR A 10 13.35 -17.04 0.51
CA THR A 10 14.17 -17.28 -0.66
C THR A 10 14.93 -15.96 -0.88
N ASN A 11 16.22 -15.96 -0.60
CA ASN A 11 17.16 -14.87 -0.84
C ASN A 11 17.35 -14.70 -2.35
N THR A 12 16.27 -14.39 -3.06
CA THR A 12 16.23 -14.26 -4.51
C THR A 12 16.05 -12.79 -4.86
N LEU A 13 17.09 -12.00 -4.57
CA LEU A 13 17.37 -10.82 -5.36
C LEU A 13 18.48 -11.20 -6.34
N PRO A 14 18.14 -11.81 -7.49
CA PRO A 14 19.12 -12.10 -8.50
C PRO A 14 19.58 -10.77 -9.08
N ASN A 15 20.89 -10.52 -9.10
CA ASN A 15 21.58 -9.47 -9.84
C ASN A 15 21.53 -8.04 -9.26
N ILE A 16 21.33 -7.84 -7.95
CA ILE A 16 21.59 -6.53 -7.33
C ILE A 16 22.99 -6.57 -6.71
N GLU A 17 23.92 -5.81 -7.29
CA GLU A 17 25.25 -5.61 -6.73
C GLU A 17 25.27 -4.38 -5.83
N ARG A 18 26.00 -4.46 -4.70
CA ARG A 18 26.24 -3.29 -3.84
C ARG A 18 27.07 -2.27 -4.61
N ASN A 19 26.64 -1.04 -4.63
CA ASN A 19 27.46 0.03 -5.19
C ASN A 19 28.71 0.21 -4.33
N THR A 20 29.87 -0.07 -4.90
CA THR A 20 31.19 -0.03 -4.23
C THR A 20 31.63 1.39 -3.85
N THR A 21 30.93 2.44 -4.29
CA THR A 21 31.21 3.83 -3.89
C THR A 21 30.76 4.14 -2.46
N PHE A 22 29.89 3.30 -1.87
CA PHE A 22 29.46 3.47 -0.48
C PHE A 22 30.46 2.86 0.49
N SER A 23 30.75 3.64 1.54
CA SER A 23 31.60 3.22 2.67
C SER A 23 30.86 2.17 3.52
N GLU A 24 31.65 1.35 4.22
CA GLU A 24 31.11 0.53 5.29
C GLU A 24 31.00 1.35 6.57
N ILE A 25 29.93 1.08 7.35
CA ILE A 25 29.71 1.73 8.64
C ILE A 25 30.74 1.23 9.66
N THR A 26 31.26 2.13 10.49
CA THR A 26 32.25 1.88 11.55
C THR A 26 31.70 2.20 12.93
N SER A 27 32.41 1.76 13.98
CA SER A 27 32.08 2.11 15.38
C SER A 27 32.11 3.63 15.62
N THR A 28 33.03 4.36 14.97
CA THR A 28 33.09 5.83 15.06
C THR A 28 31.83 6.49 14.51
N ASP A 29 31.26 5.95 13.44
CA ASP A 29 29.99 6.45 12.88
C ASP A 29 28.84 6.22 13.86
N VAL A 30 28.80 5.07 14.52
CA VAL A 30 27.81 4.75 15.56
C VAL A 30 27.92 5.67 16.78
N GLU A 31 29.13 5.97 17.24
CA GLU A 31 29.35 6.93 18.32
C GLU A 31 28.79 8.30 17.97
N PHE A 32 29.05 8.79 16.74
CA PHE A 32 28.46 10.02 16.25
C PHE A 32 26.92 9.98 16.32
N PHE A 33 26.29 8.90 15.83
CA PHE A 33 24.83 8.79 15.88
C PHE A 33 24.29 8.76 17.33
N LYS A 34 24.95 8.06 18.24
CA LYS A 34 24.57 8.04 19.65
C LYS A 34 24.66 9.43 20.31
N GLU A 35 25.67 10.22 19.93
CA GLU A 35 25.82 11.60 20.38
C GLU A 35 24.70 12.51 19.84
N GLN A 36 24.41 12.42 18.52
CA GLN A 36 23.42 13.29 17.90
C GLN A 36 21.97 12.98 18.33
N LEU A 37 21.63 11.72 18.57
CA LEU A 37 20.27 11.30 18.93
C LEU A 37 19.94 11.39 20.41
N GLY A 38 20.90 11.71 21.26
CA GLY A 38 20.72 11.99 22.70
C GLY A 38 20.06 10.89 23.56
N SER A 39 19.70 9.75 22.95
CA SER A 39 19.05 8.62 23.64
C SER A 39 19.67 7.29 23.22
N LYS A 40 20.00 6.46 24.19
CA LYS A 40 20.56 5.10 23.94
C LYS A 40 19.59 4.21 23.14
N SER A 41 18.27 4.37 23.32
CA SER A 41 17.25 3.60 22.60
C SER A 41 17.01 4.09 21.17
N ALA A 42 17.60 5.22 20.80
CA ALA A 42 17.47 5.79 19.46
C ALA A 42 18.44 5.16 18.43
N VAL A 43 19.45 4.43 18.90
CA VAL A 43 20.41 3.70 18.06
C VAL A 43 20.41 2.24 18.50
N ILE A 44 20.04 1.36 17.58
CA ILE A 44 20.21 -0.10 17.73
C ILE A 44 21.34 -0.52 16.82
N GLU A 45 22.35 -1.22 17.31
CA GLU A 45 23.49 -1.67 16.50
C GLU A 45 24.02 -3.04 16.95
N CYS A 46 24.56 -3.80 16.00
CA CYS A 46 25.21 -5.10 16.22
C CYS A 46 26.59 -5.19 15.55
N LEU A 47 27.33 -4.07 15.55
CA LEU A 47 28.64 -3.98 14.89
C LEU A 47 29.77 -4.58 15.73
N THR A 48 29.68 -4.49 17.06
CA THR A 48 30.70 -4.93 17.98
C THR A 48 30.33 -6.27 18.63
N SER A 49 31.31 -7.01 19.14
CA SER A 49 31.05 -8.25 19.89
C SER A 49 30.26 -8.02 21.18
N GLU A 50 30.37 -6.82 21.77
CA GLU A 50 29.60 -6.43 22.95
C GLU A 50 28.10 -6.23 22.66
N ASN A 51 27.77 -5.90 21.43
CA ASN A 51 26.39 -5.63 20.96
C ASN A 51 25.89 -6.69 19.97
N ALA A 52 26.58 -7.82 19.85
CA ALA A 52 26.19 -8.90 18.96
C ALA A 52 24.78 -9.48 19.30
N ASP A 53 24.41 -9.43 20.58
CA ASP A 53 23.11 -9.88 21.07
C ASP A 53 21.92 -9.00 20.58
N ASN A 54 22.20 -7.78 20.10
CA ASN A 54 21.16 -6.91 19.49
C ASN A 54 20.73 -7.35 18.07
N ALA A 55 21.26 -8.46 17.57
CA ALA A 55 20.87 -8.97 16.25
C ALA A 55 19.37 -9.27 16.18
N ASP A 56 18.79 -9.79 17.26
CA ASP A 56 17.36 -10.07 17.36
C ASP A 56 16.51 -8.77 17.36
N ASP A 57 17.03 -7.69 17.96
CA ASP A 57 16.38 -6.38 17.98
C ASP A 57 16.40 -5.69 16.61
N ILE A 58 17.38 -6.03 15.76
CA ILE A 58 17.51 -5.51 14.38
C ILE A 58 16.73 -6.36 13.38
N ALA A 59 16.53 -7.64 13.63
CA ALA A 59 15.89 -8.57 12.71
C ALA A 59 14.55 -8.08 12.14
N PRO A 60 13.63 -7.46 12.92
CA PRO A 60 12.35 -6.95 12.40
C PRO A 60 12.49 -5.86 11.34
N PHE A 61 13.60 -5.12 11.32
CA PHE A 61 13.87 -4.06 10.35
C PHE A 61 14.48 -4.60 9.06
N ASN A 62 14.95 -5.84 9.08
CA ASN A 62 15.61 -6.53 7.98
C ASN A 62 14.67 -7.41 7.14
N VAL A 63 13.41 -7.54 7.51
CA VAL A 63 12.46 -8.44 6.84
C VAL A 63 11.20 -7.66 6.49
N ASP A 64 10.71 -7.81 5.27
CA ASP A 64 9.41 -7.25 4.88
C ASP A 64 8.24 -8.07 5.47
N TRP A 65 7.04 -7.47 5.48
CA TRP A 65 5.84 -8.10 6.02
C TRP A 65 5.50 -9.46 5.39
N MET A 66 5.85 -9.65 4.11
CA MET A 66 5.62 -10.92 3.39
C MET A 66 6.73 -11.95 3.58
N HIS A 67 7.79 -11.63 4.31
CA HIS A 67 9.01 -12.46 4.41
C HIS A 67 9.63 -12.83 3.05
N LYS A 68 9.43 -11.99 2.03
CA LYS A 68 9.96 -12.18 0.68
C LYS A 68 11.38 -11.63 0.54
N TYR A 69 11.68 -10.54 1.23
CA TYR A 69 12.97 -9.87 1.20
C TYR A 69 13.66 -9.94 2.55
N GLN A 70 14.95 -10.27 2.54
CA GLN A 70 15.80 -10.36 3.73
C GLN A 70 16.94 -9.34 3.61
N GLY A 71 16.97 -8.38 4.51
CA GLY A 71 18.02 -7.38 4.61
C GLY A 71 19.19 -7.81 5.49
N ARG A 72 20.24 -6.94 5.57
CA ARG A 72 21.46 -7.16 6.32
C ARG A 72 21.92 -5.93 7.10
N ALA A 73 21.01 -4.98 7.38
CA ALA A 73 21.37 -3.81 8.19
C ALA A 73 21.92 -4.24 9.54
N ARG A 74 22.91 -3.51 10.01
CA ARG A 74 23.53 -3.69 11.31
C ARG A 74 23.33 -2.49 12.23
N VAL A 75 22.69 -1.42 11.70
CA VAL A 75 22.40 -0.19 12.44
C VAL A 75 21.02 0.32 12.08
N VAL A 76 20.22 0.62 13.10
CA VAL A 76 18.89 1.25 13.01
C VAL A 76 18.91 2.55 13.81
N LEU A 77 18.54 3.64 13.15
CA LEU A 77 18.47 4.97 13.74
C LEU A 77 17.02 5.43 13.86
N LYS A 78 16.66 6.01 15.01
CA LYS A 78 15.31 6.48 15.34
C LYS A 78 15.34 7.97 15.71
N PRO A 79 15.50 8.89 14.74
CA PRO A 79 15.42 10.32 15.01
C PRO A 79 14.03 10.73 15.50
N GLN A 80 13.95 11.77 16.33
CA GLN A 80 12.69 12.27 16.89
C GLN A 80 12.13 13.50 16.19
N ASP A 81 12.96 14.19 15.41
CA ASP A 81 12.58 15.43 14.72
C ASP A 81 13.40 15.64 13.45
N LYS A 82 13.10 16.70 12.71
CA LYS A 82 13.80 17.06 11.47
C LYS A 82 15.24 17.50 11.70
N GLU A 83 15.56 18.04 12.86
CA GLU A 83 16.87 18.51 13.24
C GLU A 83 17.81 17.32 13.44
N GLU A 84 17.40 16.30 14.18
CA GLU A 84 18.16 15.04 14.31
C GLU A 84 18.29 14.35 12.95
N MET A 85 17.21 14.28 12.17
CA MET A 85 17.21 13.68 10.82
C MET A 85 18.20 14.40 9.90
N SER A 86 18.20 15.74 9.90
CA SER A 86 19.09 16.58 9.08
C SER A 86 20.55 16.27 9.35
N LYS A 87 20.96 16.23 10.63
CA LYS A 87 22.33 15.92 11.05
C LYS A 87 22.76 14.52 10.62
N ILE A 88 21.89 13.52 10.79
CA ILE A 88 22.14 12.13 10.40
C ILE A 88 22.35 12.04 8.88
N LEU A 89 21.41 12.55 8.09
CA LEU A 89 21.49 12.47 6.63
C LEU A 89 22.68 13.23 6.07
N GLN A 90 22.97 14.42 6.62
CA GLN A 90 24.16 15.19 6.25
C GLN A 90 25.46 14.41 6.51
N TYR A 91 25.57 13.77 7.69
CA TYR A 91 26.72 12.95 8.02
C TYR A 91 26.85 11.74 7.08
N CYS A 92 25.76 11.02 6.86
CA CYS A 92 25.74 9.88 5.93
C CYS A 92 26.12 10.29 4.52
N ASN A 93 25.70 11.49 4.06
CA ASN A 93 26.08 12.03 2.76
C ASN A 93 27.59 12.29 2.65
N MET A 94 28.17 12.99 3.63
CA MET A 94 29.60 13.28 3.66
C MET A 94 30.45 12.00 3.73
N LYS A 95 30.01 11.00 4.50
CA LYS A 95 30.71 9.73 4.69
C LYS A 95 30.40 8.70 3.60
N LYS A 96 29.49 9.01 2.66
CA LYS A 96 28.98 8.08 1.64
C LYS A 96 28.42 6.80 2.26
N LEU A 97 27.62 6.92 3.32
CA LEU A 97 26.92 5.80 3.94
C LEU A 97 25.54 5.66 3.30
N ALA A 98 25.22 4.46 2.84
CA ALA A 98 23.91 4.18 2.25
C ALA A 98 22.83 4.06 3.33
N VAL A 99 21.65 4.61 3.04
CA VAL A 99 20.51 4.70 3.96
C VAL A 99 19.25 4.13 3.32
N VAL A 100 18.49 3.37 4.10
CA VAL A 100 17.14 2.92 3.73
C VAL A 100 16.11 3.58 4.64
N PRO A 101 15.25 4.47 4.11
CA PRO A 101 14.12 5.01 4.83
C PRO A 101 13.10 3.92 5.14
N GLN A 102 12.61 3.88 6.39
CA GLN A 102 11.59 2.93 6.79
C GLN A 102 10.51 3.63 7.63
N GLY A 103 9.23 3.32 7.34
CA GLY A 103 8.08 3.66 8.18
C GLY A 103 7.69 2.47 9.05
N GLY A 104 6.41 2.07 9.02
CA GLY A 104 5.90 0.89 9.73
C GLY A 104 6.30 -0.45 9.11
N ASN A 105 7.11 -0.48 8.08
CA ASN A 105 7.58 -1.67 7.36
C ASN A 105 6.44 -2.59 6.84
N THR A 106 5.34 -1.98 6.42
CA THR A 106 4.13 -2.66 5.93
C THR A 106 4.07 -2.78 4.41
N GLY A 107 5.08 -2.28 3.68
CA GLY A 107 5.15 -2.31 2.23
C GLY A 107 5.35 -3.73 1.68
N LEU A 108 4.85 -3.98 0.46
CA LEU A 108 4.81 -5.31 -0.18
C LEU A 108 5.82 -5.48 -1.32
N VAL A 109 6.59 -4.44 -1.64
CA VAL A 109 7.52 -4.42 -2.80
C VAL A 109 9.00 -4.34 -2.41
N GLY A 110 9.30 -4.51 -1.12
CA GLY A 110 10.68 -4.52 -0.60
C GLY A 110 11.36 -3.15 -0.54
N GLY A 111 10.63 -2.05 -0.74
CA GLY A 111 11.23 -0.69 -0.79
C GLY A 111 11.82 -0.20 0.53
N SER A 112 11.44 -0.80 1.66
CA SER A 112 11.93 -0.46 3.01
C SER A 112 12.96 -1.44 3.57
N VAL A 113 13.36 -2.47 2.82
CA VAL A 113 14.28 -3.51 3.29
C VAL A 113 15.71 -3.19 2.86
N PRO A 114 16.66 -3.14 3.80
CA PRO A 114 18.07 -2.88 3.52
C PRO A 114 18.76 -4.13 2.95
N VAL A 115 18.81 -4.26 1.64
CA VAL A 115 19.33 -5.46 0.94
C VAL A 115 20.79 -5.77 1.29
N PHE A 116 21.57 -4.71 1.51
CA PHE A 116 22.99 -4.80 1.91
C PHE A 116 23.17 -4.34 3.36
N VAL A 117 24.39 -3.96 3.73
CA VAL A 117 24.73 -3.45 5.06
C VAL A 117 24.49 -1.92 5.11
N GLU A 118 23.27 -1.51 4.81
CA GLU A 118 22.85 -0.12 4.89
C GLU A 118 22.38 0.23 6.31
N ILE A 119 22.25 1.55 6.55
CA ILE A 119 21.66 2.08 7.77
C ILE A 119 20.15 2.19 7.54
N VAL A 120 19.36 1.60 8.41
CA VAL A 120 17.90 1.84 8.45
C VAL A 120 17.62 3.09 9.27
N ILE A 121 16.86 4.04 8.71
CA ILE A 121 16.34 5.17 9.47
C ILE A 121 14.81 5.03 9.53
N ILE A 122 14.28 4.95 10.76
CA ILE A 122 12.83 4.77 10.99
C ILE A 122 12.21 5.99 11.67
N SER A 123 11.00 6.36 11.21
CA SER A 123 10.24 7.51 11.73
C SER A 123 9.53 7.29 13.07
N SER A 124 9.66 6.14 13.72
CA SER A 124 8.83 5.72 14.87
C SER A 124 8.84 6.67 16.08
N ARG A 125 9.89 7.49 16.27
CA ARG A 125 9.94 8.51 17.34
C ARG A 125 9.35 9.86 16.93
N MET A 126 9.08 10.07 15.64
CA MET A 126 8.36 11.24 15.10
C MET A 126 6.86 10.96 15.16
N ASN A 127 6.26 10.97 16.33
CA ASN A 127 4.91 10.45 16.55
C ASN A 127 3.94 11.45 17.20
N ASN A 128 4.20 12.75 17.05
CA ASN A 128 3.34 13.79 17.60
C ASN A 128 2.24 14.21 16.61
N ILE A 129 1.02 14.36 17.13
CA ILE A 129 -0.02 15.15 16.47
C ILE A 129 0.26 16.61 16.83
N ARG A 130 0.75 17.40 15.86
CA ARG A 130 1.21 18.78 16.09
C ARG A 130 0.06 19.74 16.28
N SER A 131 -0.98 19.67 15.43
CA SER A 131 -2.18 20.49 15.52
C SER A 131 -3.33 19.94 14.69
N PHE A 132 -4.54 20.33 15.04
CA PHE A 132 -5.73 20.15 14.21
C PHE A 132 -6.59 21.42 14.28
N ASP A 133 -6.90 21.99 13.13
CA ASP A 133 -7.81 23.12 12.99
C ASP A 133 -9.18 22.60 12.52
N GLU A 134 -10.19 22.71 13.38
CA GLU A 134 -11.54 22.20 13.11
C GLU A 134 -12.31 23.01 12.06
N VAL A 135 -11.88 24.24 11.76
CA VAL A 135 -12.54 25.10 10.77
C VAL A 135 -12.03 24.82 9.37
N SER A 136 -10.71 24.77 9.20
CA SER A 136 -10.08 24.39 7.92
C SER A 136 -10.04 22.89 7.71
N VAL A 137 -10.31 22.09 8.76
CA VAL A 137 -10.25 20.63 8.85
C VAL A 137 -8.88 20.06 8.43
N ILE A 138 -7.82 20.76 8.83
CA ILE A 138 -6.45 20.37 8.51
C ILE A 138 -5.73 19.85 9.75
N LEU A 139 -5.21 18.63 9.64
CA LEU A 139 -4.38 17.96 10.62
C LEU A 139 -2.91 18.13 10.25
N VAL A 140 -2.06 18.49 11.21
CA VAL A 140 -0.61 18.52 11.07
C VAL A 140 -0.01 17.46 12.00
N VAL A 141 0.74 16.52 11.43
CA VAL A 141 1.31 15.37 12.16
C VAL A 141 2.75 15.11 11.78
N ASP A 142 3.47 14.46 12.68
CA ASP A 142 4.77 13.84 12.38
C ASP A 142 4.60 12.61 11.50
N ALA A 143 5.63 12.30 10.71
CA ALA A 143 5.62 11.21 9.75
C ALA A 143 5.47 9.80 10.37
N GLY A 144 5.87 9.60 11.61
CA GLY A 144 5.81 8.33 12.34
C GLY A 144 4.51 8.11 13.12
N VAL A 145 3.55 9.02 13.04
CA VAL A 145 2.21 8.80 13.61
C VAL A 145 1.56 7.62 12.90
N LEU A 146 0.99 6.69 13.68
CA LEU A 146 0.21 5.57 13.14
C LEU A 146 -1.10 6.08 12.53
N LEU A 147 -1.49 5.51 11.40
CA LEU A 147 -2.75 5.86 10.74
C LEU A 147 -3.95 5.70 11.68
N GLN A 148 -4.00 4.59 12.43
CA GLN A 148 -5.04 4.34 13.41
C GLN A 148 -5.08 5.41 14.51
N THR A 149 -3.93 5.81 15.05
CA THR A 149 -3.83 6.84 16.09
C THR A 149 -4.37 8.18 15.60
N ALA A 150 -4.06 8.56 14.35
CA ALA A 150 -4.59 9.79 13.75
C ALA A 150 -6.11 9.72 13.54
N ASP A 151 -6.64 8.59 13.04
CA ASP A 151 -8.09 8.43 12.84
C ASP A 151 -8.86 8.41 14.18
N GLU A 152 -8.33 7.79 15.22
CA GLU A 152 -8.90 7.78 16.57
C GLU A 152 -8.93 9.19 17.19
N TYR A 153 -7.84 9.95 17.02
CA TYR A 153 -7.78 11.37 17.44
C TYR A 153 -8.84 12.24 16.74
N LEU A 154 -9.01 12.04 15.43
CA LEU A 154 -9.99 12.74 14.61
C LEU A 154 -11.42 12.29 14.92
N LYS A 155 -11.64 11.00 15.20
CA LYS A 155 -12.94 10.44 15.57
C LYS A 155 -13.54 11.15 16.78
N GLN A 156 -12.73 11.43 17.79
CA GLN A 156 -13.16 12.17 19.00
C GLN A 156 -13.59 13.60 18.70
N ARG A 157 -13.24 14.14 17.51
CA ARG A 157 -13.55 15.49 17.04
C ARG A 157 -14.54 15.51 15.88
N GLY A 158 -15.18 14.38 15.58
CA GLY A 158 -16.17 14.27 14.52
C GLY A 158 -15.57 14.27 13.10
N HIS A 159 -14.27 13.94 12.95
CA HIS A 159 -13.56 13.93 11.68
C HIS A 159 -12.99 12.55 11.37
N VAL A 160 -12.52 12.35 10.14
CA VAL A 160 -11.96 11.10 9.66
C VAL A 160 -10.65 11.36 8.91
N PHE A 161 -9.70 10.46 9.05
CA PHE A 161 -8.51 10.49 8.20
C PHE A 161 -8.91 10.00 6.79
N PRO A 162 -8.51 10.69 5.69
CA PRO A 162 -9.01 10.40 4.33
C PRO A 162 -8.36 9.13 3.70
N LEU A 163 -7.81 8.25 4.50
CA LEU A 163 -7.17 7.00 4.10
C LEU A 163 -7.60 5.90 5.06
N ASP A 164 -7.87 4.69 4.54
CA ASP A 164 -8.11 3.50 5.35
C ASP A 164 -7.40 2.30 4.71
N LEU A 165 -6.56 1.64 5.50
CA LEU A 165 -5.73 0.51 5.06
C LEU A 165 -5.84 -0.65 6.05
N GLY A 166 -5.73 -1.87 5.57
CA GLY A 166 -5.66 -3.05 6.44
C GLY A 166 -4.52 -2.99 7.47
N ALA A 167 -3.42 -2.31 7.13
CA ALA A 167 -2.25 -2.12 8.00
C ALA A 167 -2.33 -0.90 8.93
N LYS A 168 -3.50 -0.26 9.12
CA LYS A 168 -3.66 1.01 9.88
C LYS A 168 -3.08 1.01 11.29
N GLY A 169 -3.03 -0.15 11.94
CA GLY A 169 -2.45 -0.31 13.29
C GLY A 169 -0.93 -0.28 13.34
N SER A 170 -0.24 -0.35 12.20
CA SER A 170 1.24 -0.43 12.14
C SER A 170 1.86 0.48 11.09
N CYS A 171 1.14 0.89 10.06
CA CYS A 171 1.68 1.80 9.04
C CYS A 171 1.84 3.23 9.59
N HIS A 172 2.92 3.89 9.15
CA HIS A 172 3.21 5.28 9.48
C HIS A 172 2.70 6.21 8.38
N ILE A 173 2.10 7.36 8.75
CA ILE A 173 1.54 8.32 7.79
C ILE A 173 2.59 8.81 6.78
N GLY A 174 3.83 9.05 7.22
CA GLY A 174 4.93 9.43 6.32
C GLY A 174 5.21 8.38 5.25
N GLY A 175 5.17 7.10 5.61
CA GLY A 175 5.27 5.99 4.66
C GLY A 175 4.10 5.93 3.69
N ASN A 176 2.88 6.13 4.18
CA ASN A 176 1.68 6.16 3.33
C ASN A 176 1.74 7.30 2.31
N VAL A 177 2.22 8.48 2.72
CA VAL A 177 2.42 9.63 1.80
C VAL A 177 3.57 9.34 0.82
N ALA A 178 4.68 8.76 1.29
CA ALA A 178 5.82 8.42 0.43
C ALA A 178 5.46 7.39 -0.65
N THR A 179 4.46 6.53 -0.43
CA THR A 179 3.95 5.58 -1.42
C THR A 179 2.67 6.06 -2.14
N ASN A 180 2.14 7.23 -1.79
CA ASN A 180 0.82 7.69 -2.25
C ASN A 180 -0.24 6.60 -2.07
N ALA A 181 -0.32 6.01 -0.88
CA ALA A 181 -1.21 4.89 -0.61
C ALA A 181 -2.67 5.22 -0.94
N GLY A 182 -3.37 4.27 -1.55
CA GLY A 182 -4.77 4.40 -1.97
C GLY A 182 -5.75 3.93 -0.88
N GLY A 183 -6.16 2.67 -0.96
CA GLY A 183 -7.07 2.04 0.00
C GLY A 183 -8.55 2.37 -0.21
N LEU A 184 -9.38 1.85 0.68
CA LEU A 184 -10.83 1.81 0.52
C LEU A 184 -11.51 3.18 0.38
N ARG A 185 -10.95 4.23 0.95
CA ARG A 185 -11.59 5.56 0.97
C ARG A 185 -11.22 6.46 -0.21
N LEU A 186 -10.39 5.95 -1.14
CA LEU A 186 -9.95 6.74 -2.29
C LEU A 186 -11.13 7.20 -3.15
N LEU A 187 -12.12 6.36 -3.37
CA LEU A 187 -13.32 6.71 -4.14
C LEU A 187 -14.05 7.92 -3.55
N ARG A 188 -14.12 8.02 -2.23
CA ARG A 188 -14.84 9.08 -1.52
C ARG A 188 -14.03 10.36 -1.36
N TYR A 189 -12.76 10.24 -0.99
CA TYR A 189 -11.93 11.37 -0.56
C TYR A 189 -10.78 11.70 -1.51
N GLY A 190 -10.58 10.88 -2.56
CA GLY A 190 -9.45 11.03 -3.46
C GLY A 190 -8.13 10.51 -2.87
N ASN A 191 -7.05 10.68 -3.62
CA ASN A 191 -5.72 10.21 -3.24
C ASN A 191 -4.96 11.21 -2.36
N LEU A 192 -3.81 10.81 -1.84
CA LEU A 192 -2.99 11.65 -0.96
C LEU A 192 -2.37 12.85 -1.68
N HIS A 193 -2.16 12.79 -3.02
CA HIS A 193 -1.75 13.96 -3.81
C HIS A 193 -2.74 15.13 -3.68
N GLY A 194 -4.04 14.84 -3.59
CA GLY A 194 -5.09 15.85 -3.42
C GLY A 194 -5.33 16.25 -1.97
N ASN A 195 -5.10 15.34 -1.02
CA ASN A 195 -5.41 15.55 0.38
C ASN A 195 -4.25 16.14 1.19
N ALA A 196 -2.98 15.86 0.83
CA ALA A 196 -1.83 16.46 1.47
C ALA A 196 -1.64 17.91 1.01
N VAL A 197 -1.84 18.85 1.91
CA VAL A 197 -1.73 20.30 1.63
C VAL A 197 -0.34 20.85 1.92
N GLY A 198 0.47 20.13 2.73
CA GLY A 198 1.85 20.50 3.03
C GLY A 198 2.68 19.32 3.46
N ILE A 199 3.99 19.37 3.23
CA ILE A 199 4.96 18.41 3.75
C ILE A 199 6.17 19.11 4.35
N GLU A 200 6.82 18.41 5.28
CA GLU A 200 8.16 18.69 5.76
C GLU A 200 9.02 17.47 5.43
N ALA A 201 10.19 17.68 4.84
CA ALA A 201 11.08 16.61 4.44
C ALA A 201 12.55 17.01 4.62
N VAL A 202 13.43 16.02 4.75
CA VAL A 202 14.88 16.21 4.80
C VAL A 202 15.52 15.54 3.61
N LEU A 203 16.28 16.31 2.83
CA LEU A 203 17.03 15.84 1.67
C LEU A 203 18.25 14.99 2.09
N PRO A 204 18.81 14.17 1.20
CA PRO A 204 20.00 13.37 1.48
C PRO A 204 21.20 14.14 2.03
N ASN A 205 21.38 15.40 1.60
CA ASN A 205 22.45 16.28 2.07
C ASN A 205 22.14 16.98 3.42
N GLY A 206 21.03 16.64 4.07
CA GLY A 206 20.59 17.25 5.33
C GLY A 206 19.78 18.53 5.18
N THR A 207 19.55 19.06 3.97
CA THR A 207 18.72 20.24 3.77
C THR A 207 17.27 19.95 4.17
N VAL A 208 16.71 20.80 5.05
CA VAL A 208 15.30 20.72 5.46
C VAL A 208 14.44 21.48 4.46
N ILE A 209 13.43 20.81 3.93
CA ILE A 209 12.34 21.43 3.18
C ILE A 209 11.15 21.54 4.14
N ASP A 210 10.76 22.74 4.48
CA ASP A 210 9.59 23.04 5.31
C ASP A 210 8.53 23.71 4.45
N SER A 211 7.53 22.95 4.08
CA SER A 211 6.36 23.38 3.32
C SER A 211 5.08 22.91 4.01
N LEU A 212 5.07 22.90 5.35
CA LEU A 212 3.88 22.55 6.16
C LEU A 212 2.84 23.67 6.10
N SER A 213 2.34 23.94 4.90
CA SER A 213 1.24 24.86 4.69
C SER A 213 -0.08 24.24 5.18
N THR A 214 -0.96 25.06 5.75
CA THR A 214 -2.35 24.70 6.05
C THR A 214 -3.33 25.37 5.06
N LEU A 215 -2.83 25.82 3.92
CA LEU A 215 -3.63 26.46 2.89
C LEU A 215 -4.03 25.43 1.82
N ARG A 216 -5.32 25.38 1.49
CA ARG A 216 -5.83 24.53 0.41
C ARG A 216 -5.46 25.02 -1.00
N LYS A 217 -5.09 26.30 -1.13
CA LYS A 217 -4.66 26.91 -2.38
C LYS A 217 -3.37 27.67 -2.16
N ASN A 218 -2.34 27.30 -2.91
CA ASN A 218 -1.08 28.03 -2.96
C ASN A 218 -0.47 27.87 -4.37
N ASN A 219 -0.59 28.91 -5.18
CA ASN A 219 -0.03 28.97 -6.55
C ASN A 219 1.27 29.80 -6.60
N THR A 220 2.00 29.87 -5.50
CA THR A 220 3.27 30.59 -5.42
C THR A 220 4.42 29.71 -5.90
N GLY A 221 4.60 29.58 -7.20
CA GLY A 221 5.63 28.76 -7.84
C GLY A 221 5.21 27.30 -8.04
N TYR A 222 6.21 26.44 -8.25
CA TYR A 222 5.99 25.01 -8.45
C TYR A 222 5.57 24.32 -7.15
N ASP A 223 4.65 23.37 -7.24
CA ASP A 223 4.19 22.58 -6.10
C ASP A 223 5.15 21.42 -5.81
N ILE A 224 6.28 21.74 -5.19
CA ILE A 224 7.39 20.81 -4.93
C ILE A 224 6.97 19.63 -4.03
N LYS A 225 5.97 19.80 -3.15
CA LYS A 225 5.51 18.69 -2.29
C LYS A 225 5.05 17.47 -3.10
N GLN A 226 4.53 17.68 -4.33
CA GLN A 226 4.05 16.61 -5.21
C GLN A 226 5.17 15.65 -5.64
N LEU A 227 6.43 16.09 -5.63
CA LEU A 227 7.57 15.23 -5.96
C LEU A 227 7.88 14.24 -4.83
N PHE A 228 7.53 14.54 -3.58
CA PHE A 228 7.75 13.67 -2.44
C PHE A 228 6.63 12.65 -2.23
N ILE A 229 5.40 13.01 -2.62
CA ILE A 229 4.24 12.10 -2.55
C ILE A 229 4.40 11.03 -3.62
N GLY A 230 4.51 9.76 -3.22
CA GLY A 230 4.78 8.64 -4.13
C GLY A 230 6.25 8.48 -4.53
N SER A 231 7.19 9.22 -3.89
CA SER A 231 8.63 9.08 -4.17
C SER A 231 9.29 7.87 -3.52
N GLU A 232 8.59 7.14 -2.68
CA GLU A 232 9.09 5.98 -1.93
C GLU A 232 10.35 6.27 -1.10
N GLY A 233 10.52 7.51 -0.63
CA GLY A 233 11.70 7.93 0.13
C GLY A 233 12.98 8.08 -0.69
N THR A 234 12.91 8.04 -2.03
CA THR A 234 14.08 8.03 -2.90
C THR A 234 14.75 9.39 -3.07
N ILE A 235 14.04 10.49 -2.83
CA ILE A 235 14.53 11.87 -2.99
C ILE A 235 14.61 12.66 -1.67
N GLY A 236 14.11 12.11 -0.58
CA GLY A 236 14.15 12.70 0.75
C GLY A 236 13.29 11.93 1.74
N PHE A 237 13.51 12.19 3.04
CA PHE A 237 12.76 11.58 4.12
C PHE A 237 11.67 12.53 4.60
N ILE A 238 10.41 12.14 4.48
CA ILE A 238 9.26 12.93 4.96
C ILE A 238 9.25 12.87 6.50
N THR A 239 9.20 14.04 7.16
CA THR A 239 9.21 14.18 8.62
C THR A 239 7.93 14.74 9.19
N GLY A 240 7.14 15.47 8.37
CA GLY A 240 5.86 16.03 8.77
C GLY A 240 4.90 16.20 7.61
N ILE A 241 3.61 16.14 7.88
CA ILE A 241 2.53 16.23 6.90
C ILE A 241 1.41 17.12 7.41
N SER A 242 0.88 17.99 6.52
CA SER A 242 -0.41 18.67 6.70
C SER A 242 -1.42 18.04 5.76
N ILE A 243 -2.55 17.58 6.30
CA ILE A 243 -3.53 16.81 5.52
C ILE A 243 -4.96 17.25 5.82
N LEU A 244 -5.79 17.27 4.77
CA LEU A 244 -7.22 17.57 4.86
C LEU A 244 -7.96 16.36 5.43
N CYS A 245 -8.71 16.58 6.54
CA CYS A 245 -9.44 15.53 7.26
C CYS A 245 -10.94 15.88 7.29
N PRO A 246 -11.75 15.32 6.36
CA PRO A 246 -13.16 15.68 6.25
C PRO A 246 -13.97 15.27 7.49
N SER A 247 -15.19 15.82 7.61
CA SER A 247 -16.12 15.41 8.66
C SER A 247 -16.46 13.94 8.54
N ARG A 248 -16.53 13.26 9.69
CA ARG A 248 -16.93 11.84 9.76
C ARG A 248 -18.40 11.70 9.37
N PRO A 249 -18.74 10.80 8.46
CA PRO A 249 -20.12 10.53 8.13
C PRO A 249 -20.88 10.00 9.36
N LYS A 250 -22.13 10.43 9.51
CA LYS A 250 -23.03 10.01 10.60
C LYS A 250 -23.84 8.77 10.23
N SER A 251 -24.02 8.53 8.93
CA SER A 251 -24.78 7.43 8.37
C SER A 251 -23.88 6.67 7.39
N VAL A 252 -23.77 5.37 7.56
CA VAL A 252 -23.03 4.45 6.68
C VAL A 252 -23.92 3.26 6.41
N HIS A 253 -24.10 2.90 5.15
CA HIS A 253 -24.84 1.71 4.74
C HIS A 253 -23.96 0.84 3.86
N LEU A 254 -24.14 -0.47 3.97
CA LEU A 254 -23.35 -1.46 3.26
C LEU A 254 -24.25 -2.48 2.60
N ALA A 255 -24.15 -2.62 1.28
CA ALA A 255 -24.81 -3.64 0.52
C ALA A 255 -23.80 -4.66 -0.02
N TYR A 256 -24.18 -5.93 -0.04
CA TYR A 256 -23.44 -7.01 -0.67
C TYR A 256 -24.28 -7.63 -1.77
N LEU A 257 -23.77 -7.60 -2.99
CA LEU A 257 -24.52 -7.89 -4.22
C LEU A 257 -23.91 -9.08 -4.95
N GLY A 258 -24.74 -9.99 -5.45
CA GLY A 258 -24.36 -11.11 -6.31
C GLY A 258 -24.66 -10.81 -7.78
N LEU A 259 -23.70 -11.08 -8.69
CA LEU A 259 -23.80 -10.77 -10.11
C LEU A 259 -23.30 -11.95 -10.95
N GLU A 260 -23.94 -12.17 -12.11
CA GLU A 260 -23.68 -13.31 -13.00
C GLU A 260 -22.52 -13.05 -13.99
N SER A 261 -22.14 -11.79 -14.21
CA SER A 261 -21.10 -11.45 -15.17
C SER A 261 -20.37 -10.16 -14.81
N PHE A 262 -19.12 -10.03 -15.29
CA PHE A 262 -18.36 -8.79 -15.10
C PHE A 262 -19.01 -7.59 -15.84
N SER A 263 -19.73 -7.82 -16.92
CA SER A 263 -20.50 -6.76 -17.60
C SER A 263 -21.61 -6.18 -16.70
N GLN A 264 -22.25 -7.03 -15.87
CA GLN A 264 -23.19 -6.55 -14.87
C GLN A 264 -22.51 -5.77 -13.74
N VAL A 265 -21.29 -6.17 -13.30
CA VAL A 265 -20.47 -5.38 -12.36
C VAL A 265 -20.20 -3.98 -12.90
N GLN A 266 -19.78 -3.89 -14.16
CA GLN A 266 -19.52 -2.59 -14.82
C GLN A 266 -20.80 -1.74 -14.91
N ARG A 267 -21.93 -2.34 -15.22
CA ARG A 267 -23.23 -1.67 -15.27
C ARG A 267 -23.67 -1.18 -13.90
N ALA A 268 -23.58 -2.02 -12.88
CA ALA A 268 -23.90 -1.67 -11.50
C ALA A 268 -23.05 -0.49 -11.00
N TYR A 269 -21.74 -0.51 -11.27
CA TYR A 269 -20.85 0.59 -10.90
C TYR A 269 -21.15 1.89 -11.66
N ARG A 270 -21.41 1.81 -12.96
CA ARG A 270 -21.80 2.98 -13.76
C ARG A 270 -23.07 3.62 -13.21
N ASP A 271 -24.08 2.80 -12.91
CA ASP A 271 -25.37 3.25 -12.40
C ASP A 271 -25.26 3.78 -10.96
N ALA A 272 -24.38 3.14 -10.12
CA ALA A 272 -24.06 3.65 -8.78
C ALA A 272 -23.48 5.07 -8.81
N LYS A 273 -22.59 5.37 -9.74
CA LYS A 273 -22.06 6.74 -9.91
C LYS A 273 -23.13 7.75 -10.30
N GLY A 274 -24.16 7.34 -11.04
CA GLY A 274 -25.27 8.21 -11.41
C GLY A 274 -26.25 8.45 -10.26
N HIS A 275 -26.63 7.37 -9.57
CA HIS A 275 -27.66 7.41 -8.53
C HIS A 275 -27.12 7.84 -7.16
N LEU A 276 -25.90 7.44 -6.80
CA LEU A 276 -25.34 7.58 -5.44
C LEU A 276 -24.16 8.57 -5.37
N ALA A 277 -23.91 9.36 -6.41
CA ALA A 277 -22.71 10.17 -6.63
C ALA A 277 -22.15 10.86 -5.37
N GLU A 278 -22.99 11.56 -4.61
CA GLU A 278 -22.56 12.34 -3.44
C GLU A 278 -22.40 11.50 -2.16
N ILE A 279 -22.85 10.23 -2.16
CA ILE A 279 -22.82 9.37 -0.98
C ILE A 279 -22.02 8.08 -1.19
N LEU A 280 -21.70 7.71 -2.43
CA LEU A 280 -20.92 6.51 -2.73
C LEU A 280 -19.52 6.64 -2.10
N SER A 281 -19.17 5.72 -1.21
CA SER A 281 -17.90 5.74 -0.46
C SER A 281 -16.96 4.59 -0.80
N ALA A 282 -17.49 3.42 -1.16
CA ALA A 282 -16.69 2.31 -1.68
C ALA A 282 -17.48 1.49 -2.70
N PHE A 283 -16.79 0.92 -3.67
CA PHE A 283 -17.33 -0.08 -4.60
C PHE A 283 -16.24 -1.12 -4.89
N GLU A 284 -16.37 -2.25 -4.19
CA GLU A 284 -15.40 -3.34 -4.23
C GLU A 284 -15.95 -4.51 -5.04
N MET A 285 -15.07 -5.21 -5.76
CA MET A 285 -15.46 -6.45 -6.45
C MET A 285 -14.58 -7.61 -5.97
N MET A 286 -15.21 -8.77 -5.81
CA MET A 286 -14.58 -10.04 -5.51
C MET A 286 -15.12 -11.11 -6.46
N ASP A 287 -14.26 -11.97 -7.01
CA ASP A 287 -14.75 -13.12 -7.77
C ASP A 287 -15.24 -14.25 -6.87
N GLY A 288 -16.08 -15.14 -7.41
CA GLY A 288 -16.66 -16.26 -6.67
C GLY A 288 -15.62 -17.18 -6.05
N THR A 289 -14.47 -17.34 -6.72
CA THR A 289 -13.35 -18.15 -6.21
C THR A 289 -12.79 -17.59 -4.91
N SER A 290 -12.60 -16.26 -4.83
CA SER A 290 -12.09 -15.59 -3.62
C SER A 290 -13.09 -15.67 -2.47
N GLN A 291 -14.40 -15.53 -2.74
CA GLN A 291 -15.42 -15.55 -1.71
C GLN A 291 -15.65 -16.95 -1.12
N LYS A 292 -15.66 -17.97 -1.97
CA LYS A 292 -15.69 -19.37 -1.53
C LYS A 292 -14.48 -19.70 -0.64
N LEU A 293 -13.30 -19.22 -1.01
CA LEU A 293 -12.08 -19.43 -0.25
C LEU A 293 -12.16 -18.80 1.16
N VAL A 294 -12.70 -17.58 1.27
CA VAL A 294 -12.91 -16.92 2.57
C VAL A 294 -13.90 -17.69 3.41
N HIS A 295 -15.04 -18.10 2.85
CA HIS A 295 -16.04 -18.92 3.55
C HIS A 295 -15.43 -20.21 4.10
N GLU A 296 -14.73 -20.99 3.27
CA GLU A 296 -14.13 -22.28 3.63
C GLU A 296 -13.08 -22.17 4.74
N HIS A 297 -12.28 -21.10 4.75
CA HIS A 297 -11.18 -20.95 5.72
C HIS A 297 -11.58 -20.27 7.02
N THR A 298 -12.55 -19.36 6.97
CA THR A 298 -12.96 -18.60 8.14
C THR A 298 -14.17 -19.19 8.85
N GLY A 299 -14.96 -20.02 8.15
CA GLY A 299 -16.25 -20.53 8.59
C GLY A 299 -17.36 -19.47 8.65
N LEU A 300 -17.12 -18.27 8.13
CA LEU A 300 -18.12 -17.22 8.03
C LEU A 300 -19.26 -17.69 7.10
N GLN A 301 -20.51 -17.50 7.51
CA GLN A 301 -21.65 -17.80 6.65
C GLN A 301 -21.69 -16.83 5.46
N MET A 302 -21.90 -17.36 4.25
CA MET A 302 -22.06 -16.54 3.06
C MET A 302 -23.24 -15.56 3.26
N PRO A 303 -23.06 -14.27 2.91
CA PRO A 303 -24.11 -13.28 3.06
C PRO A 303 -25.32 -13.54 2.14
N LEU A 304 -25.13 -14.21 1.01
CA LEU A 304 -26.17 -14.57 0.03
C LEU A 304 -26.45 -16.07 0.04
N GLU A 305 -27.66 -16.46 -0.32
CA GLU A 305 -28.07 -17.87 -0.41
C GLU A 305 -27.51 -18.55 -1.67
N ASN A 306 -27.40 -17.80 -2.77
CA ASN A 306 -26.95 -18.30 -4.05
C ASN A 306 -25.47 -18.00 -4.31
N ASP A 307 -24.76 -18.98 -4.85
CA ASP A 307 -23.40 -18.77 -5.35
C ASP A 307 -23.42 -17.93 -6.62
N CYS A 308 -22.64 -16.86 -6.66
CA CYS A 308 -22.51 -16.00 -7.83
C CYS A 308 -21.06 -15.99 -8.34
N PRO A 309 -20.86 -15.82 -9.66
CA PRO A 309 -19.53 -15.67 -10.23
C PRO A 309 -18.79 -14.41 -9.75
N PHE A 310 -19.55 -13.35 -9.43
CA PHE A 310 -19.03 -12.07 -8.95
C PHE A 310 -19.85 -11.56 -7.78
N TYR A 311 -19.16 -10.92 -6.86
CA TYR A 311 -19.74 -10.22 -5.72
C TYR A 311 -19.26 -8.79 -5.68
N CYS A 312 -20.16 -7.87 -5.38
CA CYS A 312 -19.82 -6.47 -5.14
C CYS A 312 -20.21 -6.06 -3.73
N LEU A 313 -19.31 -5.33 -3.07
CA LEU A 313 -19.57 -4.64 -1.84
C LEU A 313 -19.70 -3.15 -2.16
N LEU A 314 -20.85 -2.58 -1.84
CA LEU A 314 -21.13 -1.16 -2.07
C LEU A 314 -21.38 -0.48 -0.73
N GLU A 315 -20.58 0.55 -0.44
CA GLU A 315 -20.75 1.37 0.75
C GLU A 315 -21.22 2.77 0.35
N THR A 316 -22.20 3.27 1.08
CA THR A 316 -22.61 4.68 1.03
C THR A 316 -22.39 5.33 2.37
N SER A 317 -22.00 6.60 2.38
CA SER A 317 -21.77 7.33 3.61
C SER A 317 -22.15 8.81 3.49
N GLY A 318 -22.71 9.38 4.56
CA GLY A 318 -23.16 10.76 4.55
C GLY A 318 -23.60 11.29 5.91
N SER A 319 -24.29 12.44 5.89
CA SER A 319 -24.65 13.19 7.10
C SER A 319 -26.11 13.00 7.55
N HIS A 320 -26.97 12.42 6.70
CA HIS A 320 -28.41 12.35 6.92
C HIS A 320 -28.98 10.97 6.58
N GLU A 321 -29.27 10.17 7.60
CA GLU A 321 -29.61 8.76 7.49
C GLU A 321 -30.85 8.50 6.61
N GLU A 322 -31.98 9.15 6.90
CA GLU A 322 -33.25 8.91 6.18
C GLU A 322 -33.13 9.16 4.68
N HIS A 323 -32.46 10.26 4.28
CA HIS A 323 -32.29 10.59 2.86
C HIS A 323 -31.42 9.58 2.14
N TYR A 324 -30.38 9.07 2.81
CA TYR A 324 -29.41 8.19 2.16
C TYR A 324 -29.92 6.75 2.15
N THR A 325 -30.70 6.32 3.14
CA THR A 325 -31.42 5.05 3.11
C THR A 325 -32.38 5.01 1.94
N ALA A 326 -33.26 6.03 1.81
CA ALA A 326 -34.23 6.09 0.71
C ALA A 326 -33.55 6.08 -0.67
N LYS A 327 -32.44 6.81 -0.81
CA LYS A 327 -31.68 6.87 -2.06
C LYS A 327 -31.00 5.54 -2.40
N LEU A 328 -30.47 4.85 -1.39
CA LEU A 328 -29.88 3.51 -1.57
C LEU A 328 -30.95 2.48 -1.93
N ASP A 329 -32.09 2.51 -1.27
CA ASP A 329 -33.22 1.61 -1.57
C ASP A 329 -33.74 1.80 -3.00
N GLU A 330 -33.89 3.04 -3.46
CA GLU A 330 -34.28 3.35 -4.84
C GLU A 330 -33.23 2.78 -5.82
N PHE A 331 -31.97 2.93 -5.54
CA PHE A 331 -30.88 2.40 -6.36
C PHE A 331 -30.89 0.86 -6.38
N LEU A 332 -31.01 0.20 -5.24
CA LEU A 332 -31.06 -1.27 -5.18
C LEU A 332 -32.31 -1.80 -5.92
N GLN A 333 -33.46 -1.13 -5.79
CA GLN A 333 -34.64 -1.47 -6.54
C GLN A 333 -34.45 -1.30 -8.07
N HIS A 334 -33.73 -0.26 -8.48
CA HIS A 334 -33.34 -0.09 -9.89
C HIS A 334 -32.50 -1.27 -10.38
N LEU A 335 -31.47 -1.69 -9.64
CA LEU A 335 -30.63 -2.82 -10.01
C LEU A 335 -31.41 -4.14 -10.15
N ILE A 336 -32.38 -4.36 -9.27
CA ILE A 336 -33.28 -5.54 -9.32
C ILE A 336 -34.19 -5.48 -10.55
N ASN A 337 -34.84 -4.34 -10.77
CA ASN A 337 -35.82 -4.17 -11.88
C ASN A 337 -35.13 -4.30 -13.25
N GLU A 338 -33.89 -3.86 -13.36
CA GLU A 338 -33.09 -3.95 -14.58
C GLU A 338 -32.36 -5.30 -14.75
N GLY A 339 -32.53 -6.24 -13.79
CA GLY A 339 -31.87 -7.55 -13.80
C GLY A 339 -30.34 -7.46 -13.78
N ILE A 340 -29.80 -6.43 -13.11
CA ILE A 340 -28.35 -6.23 -13.01
C ILE A 340 -27.76 -7.11 -11.92
N ILE A 341 -28.47 -7.29 -10.81
CA ILE A 341 -28.08 -8.17 -9.70
C ILE A 341 -28.95 -9.41 -9.68
N ALA A 342 -28.35 -10.55 -9.32
CA ALA A 342 -29.05 -11.82 -9.13
C ALA A 342 -29.60 -11.96 -7.72
N ASP A 343 -28.84 -11.45 -6.72
CA ASP A 343 -29.18 -11.52 -5.31
C ASP A 343 -28.50 -10.34 -4.58
N GLY A 344 -28.96 -10.00 -3.37
CA GLY A 344 -28.34 -8.91 -2.62
C GLY A 344 -28.87 -8.81 -1.19
N VAL A 345 -28.00 -8.35 -0.29
CA VAL A 345 -28.33 -8.10 1.11
C VAL A 345 -27.84 -6.71 1.52
N LEU A 346 -28.67 -6.01 2.30
CA LEU A 346 -28.31 -4.77 2.98
C LEU A 346 -28.03 -5.08 4.45
N ALA A 347 -26.86 -4.68 4.94
CA ALA A 347 -26.49 -4.85 6.34
C ALA A 347 -27.46 -4.08 7.25
N GLN A 348 -27.97 -4.75 8.28
CA GLN A 348 -28.96 -4.19 9.20
C GLN A 348 -28.34 -3.54 10.43
N ASP A 349 -27.09 -3.87 10.74
CA ASP A 349 -26.36 -3.36 11.89
C ASP A 349 -24.84 -3.37 11.65
N GLU A 350 -24.10 -2.78 12.58
CA GLU A 350 -22.64 -2.69 12.52
C GLU A 350 -21.94 -4.06 12.52
N THR A 351 -22.52 -5.07 13.19
CA THR A 351 -21.95 -6.42 13.25
C THR A 351 -22.03 -7.10 11.88
N GLN A 352 -23.17 -6.94 11.19
CA GLN A 352 -23.30 -7.44 9.81
C GLN A 352 -22.39 -6.68 8.86
N MET A 353 -22.28 -5.35 8.99
CA MET A 353 -21.33 -4.57 8.18
C MET A 353 -19.90 -5.08 8.36
N GLN A 354 -19.45 -5.29 9.59
CA GLN A 354 -18.12 -5.83 9.89
C GLN A 354 -17.95 -7.25 9.30
N THR A 355 -18.97 -8.09 9.38
CA THR A 355 -18.93 -9.44 8.81
C THR A 355 -18.80 -9.41 7.29
N ILE A 356 -19.54 -8.53 6.60
CA ILE A 356 -19.47 -8.36 5.15
C ILE A 356 -18.09 -7.83 4.74
N TRP A 357 -17.55 -6.84 5.46
CA TRP A 357 -16.20 -6.36 5.21
C TRP A 357 -15.12 -7.44 5.38
N ARG A 358 -15.29 -8.36 6.34
CA ARG A 358 -14.37 -9.51 6.49
C ARG A 358 -14.33 -10.42 5.27
N PHE A 359 -15.40 -10.53 4.48
CA PHE A 359 -15.37 -11.24 3.20
C PHE A 359 -14.46 -10.55 2.18
N ARG A 360 -14.38 -9.23 2.20
CA ARG A 360 -13.47 -8.47 1.32
C ARG A 360 -12.04 -8.42 1.83
N GLU A 361 -11.86 -8.08 3.09
CA GLU A 361 -10.53 -7.90 3.69
C GLU A 361 -9.82 -9.24 3.93
N GLY A 362 -10.56 -10.30 4.23
CA GLY A 362 -10.02 -11.63 4.52
C GLY A 362 -9.39 -12.33 3.32
N VAL A 363 -9.68 -11.91 2.07
CA VAL A 363 -9.14 -12.56 0.87
C VAL A 363 -7.61 -12.61 0.89
N ALA A 364 -6.96 -11.49 1.21
CA ALA A 364 -5.49 -11.40 1.22
C ALA A 364 -4.85 -12.32 2.26
N GLU A 365 -5.48 -12.47 3.43
CA GLU A 365 -5.02 -13.34 4.53
C GLU A 365 -5.18 -14.82 4.16
N VAL A 366 -6.37 -15.19 3.69
CA VAL A 366 -6.69 -16.60 3.38
C VAL A 366 -5.81 -17.13 2.24
N LEU A 367 -5.51 -16.32 1.23
CA LEU A 367 -4.59 -16.68 0.15
C LEU A 367 -3.19 -17.05 0.65
N ASN A 368 -2.72 -16.42 1.73
CA ASN A 368 -1.41 -16.75 2.31
C ASN A 368 -1.36 -18.14 2.98
N HIS A 369 -2.53 -18.72 3.35
CA HIS A 369 -2.60 -20.06 3.93
C HIS A 369 -2.52 -21.19 2.89
N LEU A 370 -2.58 -20.87 1.60
CA LEU A 370 -2.56 -21.85 0.52
C LEU A 370 -1.16 -22.34 0.11
N GLY A 371 -0.11 -21.81 0.71
CA GLY A 371 1.29 -22.10 0.35
C GLY A 371 2.02 -20.83 -0.04
N GLY A 372 2.13 -20.52 -1.34
CA GLY A 372 2.65 -19.26 -1.84
C GLY A 372 1.61 -18.51 -2.66
N THR A 373 1.77 -17.19 -2.81
CA THR A 373 0.91 -16.39 -3.69
C THR A 373 1.74 -15.32 -4.41
N TYR A 374 1.74 -15.37 -5.75
CA TYR A 374 2.21 -14.27 -6.56
C TYR A 374 1.09 -13.22 -6.61
N LYS A 375 1.40 -11.99 -6.15
CA LYS A 375 0.45 -10.89 -6.00
C LYS A 375 0.82 -9.77 -6.95
N TYR A 376 -0.13 -9.36 -7.79
CA TYR A 376 -0.01 -8.24 -8.70
C TYR A 376 -1.08 -7.20 -8.34
N ASP A 377 -0.62 -6.05 -7.92
CA ASP A 377 -1.41 -4.86 -7.63
C ASP A 377 -1.26 -3.91 -8.81
N VAL A 378 -2.31 -3.78 -9.63
CA VAL A 378 -2.24 -3.09 -10.91
C VAL A 378 -3.50 -2.29 -11.18
N SER A 379 -3.37 -1.20 -11.97
CA SER A 379 -4.54 -0.46 -12.46
C SER A 379 -4.76 -0.75 -13.93
N ILE A 380 -6.00 -1.05 -14.29
CA ILE A 380 -6.41 -1.42 -15.65
C ILE A 380 -7.68 -0.67 -16.02
N PRO A 381 -7.82 -0.15 -17.26
CA PRO A 381 -9.08 0.42 -17.71
C PRO A 381 -10.26 -0.54 -17.48
N LEU A 382 -11.34 -0.06 -16.88
CA LEU A 382 -12.46 -0.89 -16.41
C LEU A 382 -13.03 -1.85 -17.47
N PRO A 383 -13.10 -1.52 -18.78
CA PRO A 383 -13.60 -2.49 -19.77
C PRO A 383 -12.80 -3.79 -19.84
N GLN A 384 -11.51 -3.77 -19.50
CA GLN A 384 -10.60 -4.92 -19.53
C GLN A 384 -10.22 -5.43 -18.15
N TRP A 385 -10.79 -4.88 -17.09
CA TRP A 385 -10.31 -5.04 -15.72
C TRP A 385 -10.24 -6.52 -15.26
N TYR A 386 -11.27 -7.31 -15.51
CA TYR A 386 -11.29 -8.74 -15.14
C TYR A 386 -10.67 -9.66 -16.20
N GLN A 387 -10.50 -9.16 -17.44
CA GLN A 387 -9.90 -9.90 -18.55
C GLN A 387 -8.47 -10.38 -18.22
N LEU A 388 -7.71 -9.61 -17.42
CA LEU A 388 -6.39 -10.04 -16.95
C LEU A 388 -6.45 -11.35 -16.16
N VAL A 389 -7.48 -11.54 -15.33
CA VAL A 389 -7.66 -12.76 -14.52
C VAL A 389 -7.98 -13.95 -15.43
N GLU A 390 -8.86 -13.74 -16.40
CA GLU A 390 -9.28 -14.76 -17.37
C GLU A 390 -8.11 -15.19 -18.26
N ASP A 391 -7.41 -14.23 -18.86
CA ASP A 391 -6.24 -14.49 -19.71
C ASP A 391 -5.09 -15.15 -18.91
N CYS A 392 -4.92 -14.81 -17.63
CA CYS A 392 -3.95 -15.45 -16.75
C CYS A 392 -4.31 -16.92 -16.48
N ARG A 393 -5.58 -17.22 -16.26
CA ARG A 393 -6.07 -18.60 -16.09
C ARG A 393 -5.83 -19.42 -17.36
N GLU A 394 -6.25 -18.89 -18.50
CA GLU A 394 -6.06 -19.54 -19.80
C GLU A 394 -4.59 -19.85 -20.07
N ARG A 395 -3.72 -18.85 -19.91
CA ARG A 395 -2.26 -19.03 -20.08
C ARG A 395 -1.68 -20.13 -19.20
N LEU A 396 -2.05 -20.16 -17.92
CA LEU A 396 -1.50 -21.16 -16.97
C LEU A 396 -2.05 -22.58 -17.26
N LEU A 397 -3.28 -22.69 -17.79
CA LEU A 397 -3.85 -23.93 -18.30
C LEU A 397 -3.11 -24.41 -19.53
N GLU A 398 -2.88 -23.55 -20.54
CA GLU A 398 -2.13 -23.87 -21.77
C GLU A 398 -0.69 -24.35 -21.48
N LEU A 399 -0.04 -23.74 -20.47
CA LEU A 399 1.30 -24.14 -20.05
C LEU A 399 1.33 -25.43 -19.17
N GLY A 400 0.17 -26.00 -18.86
CA GLY A 400 0.07 -27.20 -18.00
C GLY A 400 0.44 -26.93 -16.53
N LEU A 401 0.53 -25.67 -16.13
CA LEU A 401 0.86 -25.26 -14.75
C LEU A 401 -0.36 -25.25 -13.82
N MET A 402 -1.56 -25.18 -14.40
CA MET A 402 -2.86 -25.22 -13.73
C MET A 402 -3.73 -26.28 -14.39
N GLY A 403 -4.61 -26.96 -13.62
CA GLY A 403 -5.51 -27.98 -14.14
C GLY A 403 -6.41 -28.55 -13.03
N ASP A 404 -7.32 -29.46 -13.40
CA ASP A 404 -8.35 -30.02 -12.51
C ASP A 404 -7.79 -31.02 -11.48
N ASN A 405 -6.53 -31.36 -11.57
CA ASN A 405 -5.92 -32.32 -10.67
C ASN A 405 -5.29 -31.64 -9.45
N ASN A 406 -5.45 -32.29 -8.29
CA ASN A 406 -4.87 -31.83 -7.04
C ASN A 406 -3.32 -31.80 -7.01
N SER A 407 -2.62 -32.12 -8.10
CA SER A 407 -1.15 -32.12 -8.20
C SER A 407 -0.59 -30.91 -8.96
N SER A 408 -1.43 -30.11 -9.62
CA SER A 408 -1.00 -28.92 -10.36
C SER A 408 -0.24 -27.93 -9.48
N PRO A 409 0.88 -27.35 -9.94
CA PRO A 409 1.68 -26.43 -9.15
C PRO A 409 0.92 -25.12 -8.80
N VAL A 410 0.10 -24.60 -9.71
CA VAL A 410 -0.83 -23.51 -9.46
C VAL A 410 -2.14 -24.09 -8.93
N ARG A 411 -2.61 -23.58 -7.78
CA ARG A 411 -3.86 -24.00 -7.14
C ARG A 411 -5.07 -23.25 -7.68
N LEU A 412 -4.94 -21.93 -7.78
CA LEU A 412 -6.01 -21.06 -8.26
C LEU A 412 -5.45 -19.71 -8.73
N VAL A 413 -6.25 -19.05 -9.58
CA VAL A 413 -6.08 -17.64 -9.96
C VAL A 413 -7.35 -16.91 -9.59
N THR A 414 -7.23 -15.81 -8.85
CA THR A 414 -8.38 -15.04 -8.39
C THR A 414 -8.11 -13.53 -8.52
N GLY A 415 -9.18 -12.76 -8.73
CA GLY A 415 -9.15 -11.31 -8.83
C GLY A 415 -10.17 -10.67 -7.91
N TYR A 416 -9.74 -9.64 -7.20
CA TYR A 416 -10.59 -8.78 -6.40
C TYR A 416 -9.98 -7.37 -6.38
N GLY A 417 -10.74 -6.37 -5.96
CA GLY A 417 -10.17 -5.03 -5.83
C GLY A 417 -11.20 -3.91 -5.91
N HIS A 418 -10.63 -2.72 -6.07
CA HIS A 418 -11.35 -1.45 -6.02
C HIS A 418 -11.84 -1.07 -7.43
N ILE A 419 -13.08 -1.39 -7.76
CA ILE A 419 -13.68 -0.94 -9.04
C ILE A 419 -13.70 0.59 -9.10
N GLY A 420 -13.85 1.23 -7.95
CA GLY A 420 -13.95 2.68 -7.82
C GLY A 420 -12.77 3.45 -8.43
N ASP A 421 -11.58 2.89 -8.39
CA ASP A 421 -10.34 3.51 -8.85
C ASP A 421 -9.55 2.66 -9.88
N SER A 422 -10.19 1.60 -10.37
CA SER A 422 -9.62 0.70 -11.39
C SER A 422 -8.47 -0.18 -10.91
N ASN A 423 -8.25 -0.33 -9.60
CA ASN A 423 -7.22 -1.17 -9.02
C ASN A 423 -7.71 -2.62 -8.88
N ILE A 424 -6.96 -3.55 -9.47
CA ILE A 424 -7.16 -4.99 -9.31
C ILE A 424 -5.98 -5.65 -8.61
N HIS A 425 -6.29 -6.54 -7.68
CA HIS A 425 -5.36 -7.47 -7.08
C HIS A 425 -5.50 -8.84 -7.77
N LEU A 426 -4.64 -9.11 -8.76
CA LEU A 426 -4.50 -10.44 -9.35
C LEU A 426 -3.64 -11.30 -8.43
N ASN A 427 -4.15 -12.46 -8.04
CA ASN A 427 -3.45 -13.39 -7.17
C ASN A 427 -3.36 -14.77 -7.82
N VAL A 428 -2.16 -15.30 -7.88
CA VAL A 428 -1.88 -16.67 -8.37
C VAL A 428 -1.35 -17.48 -7.19
N SER A 429 -2.22 -18.30 -6.61
CA SER A 429 -1.87 -19.14 -5.47
C SER A 429 -1.23 -20.45 -5.95
N VAL A 430 -0.11 -20.79 -5.32
CA VAL A 430 0.74 -21.92 -5.67
C VAL A 430 0.99 -22.82 -4.45
N ARG A 431 1.40 -24.06 -4.68
CA ARG A 431 1.80 -24.97 -3.59
C ARG A 431 3.09 -24.51 -2.94
N GLU A 432 4.03 -24.09 -3.78
CA GLU A 432 5.31 -23.51 -3.41
C GLU A 432 5.80 -22.59 -4.53
N TYR A 433 6.61 -21.60 -4.17
CA TYR A 433 7.22 -20.72 -5.16
C TYR A 433 8.23 -21.50 -6.00
N ASN A 434 8.17 -21.34 -7.32
CA ASN A 434 9.17 -21.89 -8.21
C ASN A 434 9.43 -20.96 -9.43
N LYS A 435 10.62 -21.15 -10.03
CA LYS A 435 11.08 -20.32 -11.15
C LYS A 435 10.31 -20.55 -12.45
N GLU A 436 9.68 -21.69 -12.63
CA GLU A 436 8.89 -21.99 -13.83
C GLU A 436 7.61 -21.15 -13.84
N ILE A 437 6.90 -21.13 -12.71
CA ILE A 437 5.70 -20.29 -12.55
C ILE A 437 6.08 -18.81 -12.64
N GLU A 438 7.16 -18.39 -11.97
CA GLU A 438 7.64 -17.00 -12.05
C GLU A 438 7.88 -16.58 -13.51
N LYS A 439 8.59 -17.39 -14.30
CA LYS A 439 8.83 -17.15 -15.73
C LYS A 439 7.56 -17.17 -16.59
N ALA A 440 6.55 -17.94 -16.18
CA ALA A 440 5.26 -17.95 -16.88
C ALA A 440 4.47 -16.65 -16.64
N LEU A 441 4.63 -16.06 -15.45
CA LEU A 441 3.95 -14.85 -15.03
C LEU A 441 4.72 -13.57 -15.39
N GLU A 442 6.04 -13.56 -15.23
CA GLU A 442 6.88 -12.38 -15.49
C GLU A 442 7.86 -12.64 -16.65
N PRO A 443 7.89 -11.77 -17.70
CA PRO A 443 7.26 -10.44 -17.77
C PRO A 443 5.82 -10.41 -18.32
N TRP A 444 5.17 -11.55 -18.61
CA TRP A 444 3.90 -11.62 -19.32
C TRP A 444 2.80 -10.73 -18.70
N VAL A 445 2.64 -10.72 -17.39
CA VAL A 445 1.64 -9.87 -16.70
C VAL A 445 1.91 -8.40 -17.02
N TYR A 446 3.15 -7.96 -16.99
CA TYR A 446 3.53 -6.57 -17.26
C TYR A 446 3.39 -6.21 -18.74
N GLU A 447 3.68 -7.13 -19.67
CA GLU A 447 3.45 -6.98 -21.09
C GLU A 447 1.95 -6.85 -21.41
N TRP A 448 1.13 -7.68 -20.76
CA TRP A 448 -0.31 -7.61 -20.85
C TRP A 448 -0.84 -6.23 -20.40
N ILE A 449 -0.36 -5.74 -19.25
CA ILE A 449 -0.73 -4.44 -18.70
C ILE A 449 -0.32 -3.30 -19.66
N GLN A 450 0.89 -3.35 -20.22
CA GLN A 450 1.34 -2.37 -21.20
C GLN A 450 0.44 -2.33 -22.44
N LYS A 451 0.10 -3.50 -22.98
CA LYS A 451 -0.80 -3.64 -24.14
C LYS A 451 -2.16 -2.97 -23.88
N HIS A 452 -2.65 -3.05 -22.66
CA HIS A 452 -3.95 -2.48 -22.27
C HIS A 452 -3.84 -1.09 -21.61
N LYS A 453 -2.65 -0.44 -21.69
CA LYS A 453 -2.41 0.92 -21.18
C LYS A 453 -2.70 1.06 -19.67
N GLY A 454 -2.44 0.01 -18.91
CA GLY A 454 -2.56 -0.02 -17.46
C GLY A 454 -1.29 0.44 -16.75
N SER A 455 -1.33 0.39 -15.41
CA SER A 455 -0.19 0.61 -14.53
C SER A 455 0.22 -0.68 -13.83
N ILE A 456 1.52 -0.99 -13.83
CA ILE A 456 2.08 -2.16 -13.14
C ILE A 456 2.07 -2.04 -11.61
N SER A 457 1.74 -0.86 -11.09
CA SER A 457 1.55 -0.62 -9.67
C SER A 457 0.43 0.38 -9.46
N ALA A 458 -0.66 -0.06 -8.83
CA ALA A 458 -1.78 0.81 -8.49
C ALA A 458 -1.46 1.64 -7.24
N GLU A 459 -1.15 0.95 -6.11
CA GLU A 459 -0.94 1.61 -4.82
C GLU A 459 0.33 1.14 -4.07
N HIS A 460 0.82 -0.09 -4.33
CA HIS A 460 1.93 -0.65 -3.53
C HIS A 460 3.30 0.00 -3.81
N GLY A 461 3.42 0.77 -4.90
CA GLY A 461 4.70 1.34 -5.34
C GLY A 461 5.52 0.36 -6.19
N VAL A 462 6.75 0.75 -6.47
CA VAL A 462 7.70 0.03 -7.33
C VAL A 462 8.68 -0.80 -6.49
N GLY A 463 9.30 -0.20 -5.49
CA GLY A 463 10.28 -0.81 -4.61
C GLY A 463 11.39 -1.55 -5.35
N LEU A 464 11.84 -2.66 -4.76
CA LEU A 464 12.76 -3.60 -5.39
C LEU A 464 12.08 -4.53 -6.39
N ALA A 465 10.80 -4.83 -6.15
CA ALA A 465 10.05 -5.83 -6.91
C ALA A 465 9.81 -5.44 -8.36
N LYS A 466 9.55 -4.17 -8.64
CA LYS A 466 9.04 -3.71 -9.94
C LYS A 466 9.97 -2.73 -10.67
N LYS A 467 11.14 -2.41 -10.11
CA LYS A 467 12.06 -1.41 -10.70
C LYS A 467 12.48 -1.71 -12.14
N ASP A 468 12.69 -2.99 -12.46
CA ASP A 468 13.11 -3.41 -13.81
C ASP A 468 11.95 -3.44 -14.81
N TYR A 469 10.72 -3.29 -14.31
CA TYR A 469 9.47 -3.33 -15.08
C TYR A 469 8.81 -1.95 -15.28
N ILE A 470 9.39 -0.87 -14.78
CA ILE A 470 8.84 0.50 -14.92
C ILE A 470 8.52 0.84 -16.38
N LYS A 471 9.34 0.38 -17.32
CA LYS A 471 9.19 0.59 -18.78
C LYS A 471 7.84 0.08 -19.34
N TYR A 472 7.15 -0.80 -18.64
CA TYR A 472 5.84 -1.31 -19.07
C TYR A 472 4.69 -0.36 -18.75
N SER A 473 4.89 0.63 -17.85
CA SER A 473 3.89 1.67 -17.56
C SER A 473 4.37 3.07 -17.93
N GLN A 474 5.68 3.30 -17.99
CA GLN A 474 6.27 4.60 -18.26
C GLN A 474 7.14 4.57 -19.52
N ASN A 475 7.02 5.59 -20.37
CA ASN A 475 7.89 5.72 -21.53
C ASN A 475 9.32 6.15 -21.13
N ASN A 476 10.27 5.98 -22.04
CA ASN A 476 11.68 6.26 -21.77
C ASN A 476 11.94 7.71 -21.34
N THR A 477 11.20 8.67 -21.86
CA THR A 477 11.32 10.09 -21.49
C THR A 477 10.94 10.31 -20.03
N MET A 478 9.81 9.71 -19.59
CA MET A 478 9.39 9.81 -18.19
C MET A 478 10.38 9.13 -17.25
N VAL A 479 10.90 7.95 -17.60
CA VAL A 479 11.93 7.26 -16.81
C VAL A 479 13.20 8.12 -16.71
N GLN A 480 13.60 8.77 -17.80
CA GLN A 480 14.77 9.66 -17.82
C GLN A 480 14.55 10.88 -16.91
N LEU A 481 13.39 11.53 -16.97
CA LEU A 481 13.05 12.65 -16.08
C LEU A 481 13.04 12.24 -14.60
N MET A 482 12.53 11.06 -14.27
CA MET A 482 12.59 10.53 -12.89
C MET A 482 14.03 10.35 -12.42
N LYS A 483 14.93 9.86 -13.29
CA LYS A 483 16.36 9.74 -12.99
C LYS A 483 17.05 11.10 -12.81
N GLU A 484 16.66 12.10 -13.58
CA GLU A 484 17.16 13.47 -13.46
C GLU A 484 16.71 14.12 -12.15
N ILE A 485 15.42 13.97 -11.77
CA ILE A 485 14.89 14.42 -10.49
C ILE A 485 15.63 13.71 -9.33
N LYS A 486 15.80 12.40 -9.41
CA LYS A 486 16.61 11.64 -8.43
C LYS A 486 18.03 12.18 -8.34
N GLY A 487 18.69 12.43 -9.49
CA GLY A 487 20.05 12.99 -9.55
C GLY A 487 20.17 14.41 -9.01
N LEU A 488 19.11 15.23 -9.13
CA LEU A 488 19.05 16.58 -8.57
C LEU A 488 19.01 16.56 -7.04
N TYR A 489 18.17 15.71 -6.45
CA TYR A 489 17.94 15.65 -5.00
C TYR A 489 18.92 14.73 -4.27
N ASP A 490 19.37 13.67 -4.92
CA ASP A 490 20.29 12.67 -4.35
C ASP A 490 21.42 12.31 -5.34
N PRO A 491 22.34 13.24 -5.62
CA PRO A 491 23.42 13.04 -6.60
C PRO A 491 24.37 11.90 -6.24
N VAL A 492 24.50 11.57 -4.96
CA VAL A 492 25.34 10.45 -4.50
C VAL A 492 24.57 9.13 -4.38
N ARG A 493 23.26 9.15 -4.65
CA ARG A 493 22.36 7.99 -4.58
C ARG A 493 22.34 7.32 -3.20
N GLN A 494 22.38 8.13 -2.16
CA GLN A 494 22.41 7.70 -0.76
C GLN A 494 21.15 6.97 -0.31
N LEU A 495 19.97 7.44 -0.77
CA LEU A 495 18.67 6.93 -0.37
C LEU A 495 18.17 5.88 -1.36
N SER A 496 17.71 4.76 -0.85
CA SER A 496 16.97 3.68 -1.51
C SER A 496 17.31 3.35 -2.98
N PHE A 497 17.22 2.08 -3.35
CA PHE A 497 17.63 1.55 -4.67
C PHE A 497 16.52 1.58 -5.75
N SER A 498 15.31 2.07 -5.47
CA SER A 498 14.15 1.79 -6.30
C SER A 498 14.13 2.46 -7.70
N LEU A 499 14.94 3.50 -7.94
CA LEU A 499 14.97 4.23 -9.22
C LEU A 499 16.38 4.38 -9.83
N SER A 500 17.35 3.58 -9.39
CA SER A 500 18.75 3.70 -9.88
C SER A 500 19.01 2.89 -11.15
#